data_6e07f6bb59d90bfe29501079a2d62c38
#
_entry.id   6e07f6bb59d90bfe29501079a2d62c38
#
_cell.length_a   1.000
_cell.length_b   1.000
_cell.length_c   1.000
_cell.angle_alpha   90.00
_cell.angle_beta   90.00
_cell.angle_gamma   90.00
#
_symmetry.space_group_name_H-M   'P 1'
#
loop_
_entity.id
_entity.type
_entity.pdbx_description
1 polymer ?
#
loop_
_entity_poly.entity_id
_entity_poly.type
_entity_poly.pdbx_seq_one_letter_code
_entity_poly.pdbx_strand_id
1 'polypeptide(L)'
;MVKIKNIFRLCRLGLLLAFIVYQFRQEQMQRHTLRKEEKELVAIHRLAEKSYIGLLDLSTHAEIAVIWNDDDLREYSRKRRGVCDSLQLLKEYVHTPLQKSHIDSLCLLLWNKELLLAKAMHTFNELQGIGDIVQESIPAIVSTARKQAARQNAKDHLSGLW
;
A
#
# COMPACT_ATOMS: atom_id res chain seq x y z
N MET A 1 -12.85 81.55 11.68
CA MET A 1 -13.70 80.42 11.35
C MET A 1 -13.13 79.47 10.28
N VAL A 2 -12.31 79.91 9.33
CA VAL A 2 -11.72 79.05 8.25
C VAL A 2 -10.76 77.97 8.74
N LYS A 3 -9.92 78.25 9.73
CA LYS A 3 -8.91 77.30 10.28
C LYS A 3 -9.53 76.06 10.91
N ILE A 4 -10.65 76.14 11.59
CA ILE A 4 -11.32 75.03 12.26
C ILE A 4 -11.94 74.06 11.23
N LYS A 5 -12.53 74.56 10.15
CA LYS A 5 -13.08 73.76 9.07
C LYS A 5 -11.99 72.93 8.34
N ASN A 6 -10.78 73.48 8.19
CA ASN A 6 -9.68 72.77 7.55
C ASN A 6 -9.09 71.65 8.45
N ILE A 7 -9.04 71.85 9.77
CA ILE A 7 -8.63 70.81 10.73
C ILE A 7 -9.61 69.63 10.70
N PHE A 8 -10.94 69.91 10.67
CA PHE A 8 -11.96 68.84 10.57
C PHE A 8 -11.86 68.02 9.27
N ARG A 9 -11.55 68.70 8.15
CA ARG A 9 -11.35 68.04 6.86
C ARG A 9 -10.09 67.17 6.87
N LEU A 10 -8.98 67.61 7.49
CA LEU A 10 -7.75 66.83 7.64
C LEU A 10 -7.95 65.62 8.54
N CYS A 11 -8.63 65.76 9.68
CA CYS A 11 -8.97 64.60 10.55
C CYS A 11 -9.86 63.57 9.83
N ARG A 12 -10.83 64.01 9.06
CA ARG A 12 -11.68 63.09 8.30
C ARG A 12 -10.92 62.33 7.20
N LEU A 13 -9.99 63.00 6.51
CA LEU A 13 -9.10 62.37 5.54
C LEU A 13 -8.14 61.36 6.21
N GLY A 14 -7.60 61.71 7.38
CA GLY A 14 -6.77 60.79 8.15
C GLY A 14 -7.51 59.53 8.59
N LEU A 15 -8.76 59.67 9.05
CA LEU A 15 -9.60 58.53 9.41
C LEU A 15 -9.93 57.63 8.21
N LEU A 16 -10.22 58.21 7.05
CA LEU A 16 -10.45 57.45 5.82
C LEU A 16 -9.20 56.68 5.36
N LEU A 17 -8.04 57.31 5.42
CA LEU A 17 -6.78 56.62 5.09
C LEU A 17 -6.48 55.48 6.06
N ALA A 18 -6.67 55.70 7.37
CA ALA A 18 -6.50 54.66 8.38
C ALA A 18 -7.46 53.51 8.15
N PHE A 19 -8.70 53.75 7.79
CA PHE A 19 -9.71 52.74 7.45
C PHE A 19 -9.31 51.93 6.20
N ILE A 20 -8.84 52.58 5.14
CA ILE A 20 -8.40 51.95 3.91
C ILE A 20 -7.17 51.02 4.22
N VAL A 21 -6.19 51.50 5.00
CA VAL A 21 -5.03 50.71 5.38
C VAL A 21 -5.44 49.52 6.24
N TYR A 22 -6.40 49.69 7.14
CA TYR A 22 -6.94 48.60 7.95
C TYR A 22 -7.62 47.52 7.10
N GLN A 23 -8.48 47.91 6.16
CA GLN A 23 -9.15 46.98 5.23
C GLN A 23 -8.13 46.24 4.37
N PHE A 24 -7.12 46.93 3.85
CA PHE A 24 -6.08 46.33 3.04
C PHE A 24 -5.25 45.28 3.82
N ARG A 25 -4.94 45.57 5.09
CA ARG A 25 -4.26 44.61 5.96
C ARG A 25 -5.11 43.36 6.24
N GLN A 26 -6.39 43.55 6.46
CA GLN A 26 -7.32 42.47 6.73
C GLN A 26 -7.49 41.55 5.50
N GLU A 27 -7.60 42.11 4.30
CA GLU A 27 -7.61 41.36 3.06
C GLU A 27 -6.31 40.57 2.83
N GLN A 28 -5.17 41.18 3.09
CA GLN A 28 -3.86 40.48 2.98
C GLN A 28 -3.77 39.29 3.94
N MET A 29 -4.23 39.44 5.16
CA MET A 29 -4.26 38.36 6.14
C MET A 29 -5.18 37.21 5.69
N GLN A 30 -6.39 37.52 5.22
CA GLN A 30 -7.33 36.54 4.68
C GLN A 30 -6.76 35.80 3.47
N ARG A 31 -6.15 36.49 2.52
CA ARG A 31 -5.51 35.88 1.35
C ARG A 31 -4.36 34.97 1.73
N HIS A 32 -3.61 35.29 2.78
CA HIS A 32 -2.53 34.43 3.25
C HIS A 32 -3.06 33.14 3.89
N THR A 33 -4.15 33.23 4.65
CA THR A 33 -4.80 32.08 5.28
C THR A 33 -5.41 31.16 4.22
N LEU A 34 -6.16 31.73 3.26
CA LEU A 34 -6.74 30.98 2.15
C LEU A 34 -5.68 30.23 1.31
N ARG A 35 -4.55 30.88 1.02
CA ARG A 35 -3.44 30.22 0.30
C ARG A 35 -2.81 29.09 1.09
N LYS A 36 -2.80 29.16 2.41
CA LYS A 36 -2.29 28.10 3.26
C LYS A 36 -3.24 26.91 3.25
N GLU A 37 -4.53 27.15 3.43
CA GLU A 37 -5.57 26.12 3.36
C GLU A 37 -5.63 25.44 1.99
N GLU A 38 -5.49 26.21 0.91
CA GLU A 38 -5.42 25.67 -0.46
C GLU A 38 -4.22 24.72 -0.64
N LYS A 39 -3.05 25.11 -0.15
CA LYS A 39 -1.84 24.23 -0.21
C LYS A 39 -2.01 22.95 0.62
N GLU A 40 -2.62 23.05 1.79
CA GLU A 40 -2.93 21.89 2.63
C GLU A 40 -3.92 20.95 1.93
N LEU A 41 -4.98 21.48 1.33
CA LEU A 41 -5.94 20.70 0.55
C LEU A 41 -5.29 19.97 -0.64
N VAL A 42 -4.43 20.67 -1.39
CA VAL A 42 -3.68 20.07 -2.50
C VAL A 42 -2.74 18.96 -1.99
N ALA A 43 -2.08 19.15 -0.86
CA ALA A 43 -1.22 18.14 -0.26
C ALA A 43 -2.01 16.90 0.18
N ILE A 44 -3.15 17.08 0.84
CA ILE A 44 -4.06 16.01 1.25
C ILE A 44 -4.54 15.22 0.02
N HIS A 45 -5.01 15.94 -1.00
CA HIS A 45 -5.50 15.30 -2.24
C HIS A 45 -4.40 14.44 -2.89
N ARG A 46 -3.20 14.98 -3.03
CA ARG A 46 -2.05 14.28 -3.61
C ARG A 46 -1.65 13.03 -2.79
N LEU A 47 -1.67 13.13 -1.47
CA LEU A 47 -1.36 11.99 -0.59
C LEU A 47 -2.44 10.91 -0.67
N ALA A 48 -3.71 11.31 -0.69
CA ALA A 48 -4.83 10.40 -0.83
C ALA A 48 -4.80 9.68 -2.19
N GLU A 49 -4.58 10.39 -3.27
CA GLU A 49 -4.43 9.84 -4.63
C GLU A 49 -3.27 8.85 -4.71
N LYS A 50 -2.09 9.24 -4.20
CA LYS A 50 -0.91 8.38 -4.16
C LYS A 50 -1.16 7.10 -3.36
N SER A 51 -1.83 7.21 -2.21
CA SER A 51 -2.18 6.07 -1.38
C SER A 51 -3.18 5.15 -2.09
N TYR A 52 -4.19 5.72 -2.75
CA TYR A 52 -5.19 4.96 -3.51
C TYR A 52 -4.57 4.19 -4.67
N ILE A 53 -3.74 4.84 -5.49
CA ILE A 53 -3.03 4.20 -6.60
C ILE A 53 -2.12 3.08 -6.08
N GLY A 54 -1.39 3.32 -5.00
CA GLY A 54 -0.54 2.32 -4.37
C GLY A 54 -1.32 1.12 -3.83
N LEU A 55 -2.50 1.34 -3.24
CA LEU A 55 -3.39 0.27 -2.78
C LEU A 55 -3.91 -0.57 -3.94
N LEU A 56 -4.29 0.07 -5.04
CA LEU A 56 -4.74 -0.61 -6.24
C LEU A 56 -3.63 -1.49 -6.85
N ASP A 57 -2.41 -0.95 -6.96
CA ASP A 57 -1.24 -1.68 -7.43
C ASP A 57 -0.92 -2.89 -6.54
N LEU A 58 -0.96 -2.73 -5.21
CA LEU A 58 -0.82 -3.84 -4.26
C LEU A 58 -1.92 -4.90 -4.40
N SER A 59 -3.16 -4.48 -4.69
CA SER A 59 -4.26 -5.41 -4.89
C SER A 59 -4.02 -6.28 -6.13
N THR A 60 -3.68 -5.64 -7.25
CA THR A 60 -3.43 -6.33 -8.52
C THR A 60 -2.23 -7.28 -8.44
N HIS A 61 -1.14 -6.86 -7.78
CA HIS A 61 0.03 -7.73 -7.58
C HIS A 61 -0.29 -8.97 -6.75
N ALA A 62 -1.15 -8.84 -5.75
CA ALA A 62 -1.49 -9.96 -4.86
C ALA A 62 -2.28 -11.08 -5.55
N GLU A 63 -2.94 -10.82 -6.68
CA GLU A 63 -3.72 -11.83 -7.40
C GLU A 63 -2.86 -12.94 -8.00
N ILE A 64 -1.60 -12.66 -8.27
CA ILE A 64 -0.64 -13.62 -8.85
C ILE A 64 0.38 -14.15 -7.83
N ALA A 65 0.13 -13.94 -6.54
CA ALA A 65 1.07 -14.28 -5.46
C ALA A 65 1.48 -15.75 -5.41
N VAL A 66 0.67 -16.65 -5.94
CA VAL A 66 0.94 -18.11 -5.96
C VAL A 66 2.16 -18.47 -6.82
N ILE A 67 2.46 -17.64 -7.84
CA ILE A 67 3.60 -17.85 -8.75
C ILE A 67 4.79 -16.96 -8.42
N TRP A 68 4.76 -16.28 -7.27
CA TRP A 68 5.82 -15.37 -6.85
C TRP A 68 7.11 -16.10 -6.48
N ASN A 69 8.21 -15.41 -6.69
CA ASN A 69 9.50 -15.72 -6.12
C ASN A 69 9.84 -14.74 -4.96
N ASP A 70 10.98 -14.91 -4.34
CA ASP A 70 11.44 -14.07 -3.23
C ASP A 70 11.63 -12.58 -3.64
N ASP A 71 11.95 -12.32 -4.90
CA ASP A 71 12.13 -10.95 -5.39
C ASP A 71 10.77 -10.25 -5.55
N ASP A 72 9.74 -10.97 -6.01
CA ASP A 72 8.37 -10.46 -6.10
C ASP A 72 7.82 -10.10 -4.71
N LEU A 73 8.06 -10.94 -3.71
CA LEU A 73 7.67 -10.67 -2.33
C LEU A 73 8.42 -9.45 -1.76
N ARG A 74 9.70 -9.31 -2.06
CA ARG A 74 10.47 -8.11 -1.66
C ARG A 74 9.95 -6.85 -2.32
N GLU A 75 9.57 -6.91 -3.60
CA GLU A 75 8.97 -5.78 -4.29
C GLU A 75 7.62 -5.42 -3.70
N TYR A 76 6.76 -6.39 -3.42
CA TYR A 76 5.50 -6.17 -2.72
C TYR A 76 5.72 -5.49 -1.37
N SER A 77 6.68 -5.97 -0.56
CA SER A 77 7.04 -5.38 0.74
C SER A 77 7.48 -3.91 0.61
N ARG A 78 8.25 -3.60 -0.43
CA ARG A 78 8.69 -2.22 -0.72
C ARG A 78 7.51 -1.32 -1.06
N LYS A 79 6.63 -1.78 -1.96
CA LYS A 79 5.41 -1.04 -2.35
C LYS A 79 4.49 -0.81 -1.15
N ARG A 80 4.23 -1.85 -0.34
CA ARG A 80 3.42 -1.74 0.87
C ARG A 80 3.98 -0.68 1.83
N ARG A 81 5.29 -0.67 2.08
CA ARG A 81 5.92 0.36 2.92
C ARG A 81 5.66 1.75 2.37
N GLY A 82 5.87 1.99 1.08
CA GLY A 82 5.60 3.29 0.47
C GLY A 82 4.14 3.75 0.56
N VAL A 83 3.17 2.82 0.52
CA VAL A 83 1.75 3.11 0.75
C VAL A 83 1.50 3.48 2.21
N CYS A 84 2.03 2.69 3.16
CA CYS A 84 1.89 2.98 4.60
C CYS A 84 2.53 4.32 4.97
N ASP A 85 3.70 4.66 4.43
CA ASP A 85 4.34 5.96 4.65
C ASP A 85 3.46 7.12 4.16
N SER A 86 2.84 6.96 2.98
CA SER A 86 1.92 7.97 2.44
C SER A 86 0.65 8.12 3.29
N LEU A 87 0.12 7.00 3.81
CA LEU A 87 -1.02 6.98 4.72
C LEU A 87 -0.67 7.59 6.10
N GLN A 88 0.52 7.34 6.63
CA GLN A 88 0.96 7.96 7.89
C GLN A 88 1.15 9.48 7.74
N LEU A 89 1.68 9.94 6.60
CA LEU A 89 1.72 11.38 6.30
C LEU A 89 0.32 11.98 6.19
N LEU A 90 -0.63 11.28 5.56
CA LEU A 90 -2.03 11.71 5.48
C LEU A 90 -2.66 11.82 6.88
N LYS A 91 -2.26 10.96 7.82
CA LYS A 91 -2.73 10.98 9.21
C LYS A 91 -2.42 12.29 9.95
N GLU A 92 -1.36 13.01 9.57
CA GLU A 92 -1.01 14.31 10.15
C GLU A 92 -2.06 15.39 9.83
N TYR A 93 -2.74 15.28 8.68
CA TYR A 93 -3.77 16.22 8.23
C TYR A 93 -5.17 15.84 8.73
N VAL A 94 -5.34 14.67 9.29
CA VAL A 94 -6.64 14.18 9.77
C VAL A 94 -6.83 14.56 11.22
N HIS A 95 -7.99 15.16 11.55
CA HIS A 95 -8.25 15.70 12.89
C HIS A 95 -9.03 14.74 13.78
N THR A 96 -9.83 13.82 13.21
CA THR A 96 -10.68 12.92 14.01
C THR A 96 -9.92 11.68 14.48
N PRO A 97 -10.04 11.28 15.76
CA PRO A 97 -9.42 10.05 16.28
C PRO A 97 -9.84 8.80 15.50
N LEU A 98 -11.10 8.75 15.07
CA LEU A 98 -11.65 7.63 14.31
C LEU A 98 -10.93 7.45 12.96
N GLN A 99 -10.71 8.53 12.21
CA GLN A 99 -10.00 8.47 10.93
C GLN A 99 -8.54 8.06 11.11
N LYS A 100 -7.89 8.54 12.18
CA LYS A 100 -6.51 8.12 12.52
C LYS A 100 -6.45 6.63 12.80
N SER A 101 -7.41 6.10 13.56
CA SER A 101 -7.53 4.66 13.84
C SER A 101 -7.77 3.83 12.57
N HIS A 102 -8.57 4.35 11.62
CA HIS A 102 -8.78 3.68 10.33
C HIS A 102 -7.50 3.57 9.51
N ILE A 103 -6.66 4.61 9.49
CA ILE A 103 -5.36 4.59 8.81
C ILE A 103 -4.44 3.53 9.44
N ASP A 104 -4.37 3.48 10.77
CA ASP A 104 -3.57 2.48 11.48
C ASP A 104 -4.06 1.06 11.20
N SER A 105 -5.38 0.85 11.22
CA SER A 105 -6.01 -0.43 10.89
C SER A 105 -5.71 -0.86 9.45
N LEU A 106 -5.74 0.07 8.51
CA LEU A 106 -5.42 -0.21 7.11
C LEU A 106 -3.94 -0.63 6.94
N CYS A 107 -3.01 0.07 7.58
CA CYS A 107 -1.60 -0.33 7.57
C CYS A 107 -1.38 -1.71 8.19
N LEU A 108 -2.09 -2.03 9.27
CA LEU A 108 -2.04 -3.34 9.90
C LEU A 108 -2.61 -4.44 8.99
N LEU A 109 -3.71 -4.18 8.30
CA LEU A 109 -4.30 -5.11 7.33
C LEU A 109 -3.35 -5.38 6.17
N LEU A 110 -2.67 -4.37 5.66
CA LEU A 110 -1.67 -4.52 4.61
C LEU A 110 -0.48 -5.37 5.08
N TRP A 111 -0.04 -5.19 6.31
CA TRP A 111 0.99 -6.02 6.93
C TRP A 111 0.55 -7.49 7.05
N ASN A 112 -0.64 -7.73 7.57
CA ASN A 112 -1.19 -9.08 7.72
C ASN A 112 -1.37 -9.76 6.35
N LYS A 113 -1.79 -9.01 5.33
CA LYS A 113 -1.89 -9.51 3.96
C LYS A 113 -0.52 -9.96 3.43
N GLU A 114 0.54 -9.17 3.61
CA GLU A 114 1.90 -9.55 3.21
C GLU A 114 2.34 -10.86 3.90
N LEU A 115 2.08 -11.00 5.19
CA LEU A 115 2.42 -12.22 5.93
C LEU A 115 1.68 -13.45 5.38
N LEU A 116 0.40 -13.30 5.04
CA LEU A 116 -0.39 -14.38 4.44
C LEU A 116 0.11 -14.74 3.04
N LEU A 117 0.49 -13.76 2.23
CA LEU A 117 1.07 -13.99 0.90
C LEU A 117 2.40 -14.73 0.99
N ALA A 118 3.28 -14.32 1.89
CA ALA A 118 4.55 -15.00 2.15
C ALA A 118 4.33 -16.47 2.56
N LYS A 119 3.37 -16.71 3.46
CA LYS A 119 3.02 -18.07 3.89
C LYS A 119 2.43 -18.91 2.75
N ALA A 120 1.55 -18.33 1.93
CA ALA A 120 0.97 -19.03 0.79
C ALA A 120 2.04 -19.41 -0.24
N MET A 121 2.95 -18.49 -0.56
CA MET A 121 4.08 -18.75 -1.46
C MET A 121 4.97 -19.88 -0.94
N HIS A 122 5.33 -19.86 0.35
CA HIS A 122 6.15 -20.90 0.96
C HIS A 122 5.47 -22.28 0.88
N THR A 123 4.18 -22.35 1.25
CA THR A 123 3.41 -23.61 1.19
C THR A 123 3.30 -24.13 -0.24
N PHE A 124 3.12 -23.25 -1.23
CA PHE A 124 3.05 -23.65 -2.64
C PHE A 124 4.40 -24.21 -3.12
N ASN A 125 5.51 -23.57 -2.77
CA ASN A 125 6.86 -24.05 -3.12
C ASN A 125 7.17 -25.40 -2.48
N GLU A 126 6.75 -25.63 -1.23
CA GLU A 126 6.87 -26.93 -0.57
C GLU A 126 6.07 -28.01 -1.30
N LEU A 127 4.84 -27.70 -1.72
CA LEU A 127 4.00 -28.64 -2.47
C LEU A 127 4.57 -28.99 -3.85
N GLN A 128 5.15 -28.00 -4.55
CA GLN A 128 5.86 -28.26 -5.81
C GLN A 128 7.07 -29.15 -5.61
N GLY A 129 7.90 -28.89 -4.59
CA GLY A 129 9.05 -29.75 -4.27
C GLY A 129 8.66 -31.21 -3.98
N ILE A 130 7.53 -31.42 -3.30
CA ILE A 130 6.99 -32.77 -3.07
C ILE A 130 6.50 -33.39 -4.40
N GLY A 131 5.85 -32.63 -5.25
CA GLY A 131 5.39 -33.06 -6.57
C GLY A 131 6.54 -33.54 -7.44
N ASP A 132 7.63 -32.80 -7.48
CA ASP A 132 8.85 -33.14 -8.24
C ASP A 132 9.50 -34.44 -7.72
N ILE A 133 9.61 -34.61 -6.40
CA ILE A 133 10.12 -35.81 -5.77
C ILE A 133 9.27 -37.03 -6.09
N VAL A 134 7.94 -36.91 -6.06
CA VAL A 134 7.01 -37.96 -6.39
C VAL A 134 7.12 -38.32 -7.87
N GLN A 135 7.21 -37.33 -8.75
CA GLN A 135 7.34 -37.55 -10.20
C GLN A 135 8.65 -38.23 -10.58
N GLU A 136 9.74 -37.87 -9.90
CA GLU A 136 11.06 -38.52 -10.09
C GLU A 136 11.11 -39.96 -9.54
N SER A 137 10.38 -40.22 -8.45
CA SER A 137 10.35 -41.57 -7.81
C SER A 137 9.45 -42.55 -8.52
N ILE A 138 8.39 -42.14 -9.20
CA ILE A 138 7.44 -43.04 -9.89
C ILE A 138 8.15 -43.95 -10.92
N PRO A 139 9.01 -43.47 -11.83
CA PRO A 139 9.70 -44.35 -12.79
C PRO A 139 10.57 -45.40 -12.12
N ALA A 140 11.24 -45.03 -11.01
CA ALA A 140 12.10 -45.99 -10.26
C ALA A 140 11.25 -47.08 -9.59
N ILE A 141 10.11 -46.72 -8.98
CA ILE A 141 9.18 -47.66 -8.37
C ILE A 141 8.59 -48.61 -9.42
N VAL A 142 8.12 -48.06 -10.55
CA VAL A 142 7.57 -48.88 -11.65
C VAL A 142 8.59 -49.81 -12.25
N SER A 143 9.83 -49.37 -12.44
CA SER A 143 10.94 -50.22 -12.94
C SER A 143 11.25 -51.35 -11.99
N THR A 144 11.25 -51.10 -10.70
CA THR A 144 11.50 -52.11 -9.65
C THR A 144 10.37 -53.11 -9.58
N ALA A 145 9.12 -52.68 -9.62
CA ALA A 145 7.95 -53.52 -9.65
C ALA A 145 7.94 -54.44 -10.89
N ARG A 146 8.26 -53.92 -12.09
CA ARG A 146 8.41 -54.74 -13.31
C ARG A 146 9.49 -55.79 -13.20
N LYS A 147 10.65 -55.47 -12.62
CA LYS A 147 11.75 -56.44 -12.38
C LYS A 147 11.34 -57.52 -11.40
N GLN A 148 10.58 -57.18 -10.36
CA GLN A 148 10.07 -58.19 -9.40
C GLN A 148 9.02 -59.08 -10.04
N ALA A 149 8.08 -58.54 -10.79
CA ALA A 149 7.07 -59.33 -11.52
C ALA A 149 7.71 -60.30 -12.54
N ALA A 150 8.71 -59.84 -13.31
CA ALA A 150 9.49 -60.68 -14.21
C ALA A 150 10.22 -61.81 -13.48
N ARG A 151 10.82 -61.58 -12.31
CA ARG A 151 11.45 -62.60 -11.49
C ARG A 151 10.45 -63.60 -10.95
N GLN A 152 9.29 -63.14 -10.51
CA GLN A 152 8.23 -64.03 -10.02
C GLN A 152 7.71 -64.94 -11.13
N ASN A 153 7.38 -64.36 -12.30
CA ASN A 153 6.96 -65.15 -13.46
C ASN A 153 8.02 -66.20 -13.91
N ALA A 154 9.31 -65.86 -13.86
CA ALA A 154 10.37 -66.82 -14.19
C ALA A 154 10.45 -67.96 -13.15
N LYS A 155 10.23 -67.69 -11.85
CA LYS A 155 10.17 -68.71 -10.79
C LYS A 155 8.97 -69.64 -10.98
N ASP A 156 7.80 -69.07 -11.27
CA ASP A 156 6.55 -69.84 -11.47
C ASP A 156 6.64 -70.76 -12.71
N HIS A 157 7.30 -70.27 -13.75
CA HIS A 157 7.59 -71.12 -14.94
C HIS A 157 8.55 -72.27 -14.64
N LEU A 158 9.57 -72.08 -13.80
CA LEU A 158 10.50 -73.12 -13.43
C LEU A 158 9.87 -74.13 -12.46
N SER A 159 8.95 -73.72 -11.60
CA SER A 159 8.24 -74.62 -10.67
C SER A 159 7.12 -75.44 -11.31
N GLY A 160 6.65 -75.07 -12.50
CA GLY A 160 5.63 -75.84 -13.26
C GLY A 160 6.22 -76.88 -14.19
N LEU A 161 7.54 -77.05 -14.23
CA LEU A 161 8.25 -78.02 -15.10
C LEU A 161 8.67 -79.31 -14.37
N TRP A 162 8.27 -79.46 -13.11
CA TRP A 162 8.45 -80.63 -12.27
C TRP A 162 7.09 -81.21 -11.79
#